data_0250dba524cd62332e7c56e307ea41c8
#
_entry.id   0250dba524cd62332e7c56e307ea41c8
#
_cell.length_a   1.000
_cell.length_b   1.000
_cell.length_c   1.000
_cell.angle_alpha   90.00
_cell.angle_beta   90.00
_cell.angle_gamma   90.00
#
_symmetry.space_group_name_H-M   'P 1'
#
loop_
_entity.id
_entity.type
_entity.pdbx_description
1 polymer ?
#
loop_
_entity_poly.entity_id
_entity_poly.type
_entity_poly.pdbx_seq_one_letter_code
_entity_poly.pdbx_strand_id
1 'polypeptide(L)'
;KIRIEKHNWNDLSRLCRGMARGVDALILGLDGQRSRDALLQLKTIWADQAQRPRLISAYPGILFRFGLEGMMDRSGADLLCLNSAADLALYDRGRKALGLDSSNAVVTGLPILWQTKPRTSALENPSIVFFEPPSIPVHPLQRRFLCDQIKELAAAWPDHPVIFKPRTSSIESTLHRRHGEMASVIDKMTRDQPNLRLSFKPATRLLRQCGCAITVSSTAAMESMAMGISTRIVGDLGVTETLGNHFFASSGAIATFAAIKANPFDVIHDAQWLEQQGLQRDGENRFITALVDRLNSPATPLGASSHGPLSWGSSAWQKAALRNGGRRMLSSGGARSSQRKRHRTRRVLRSMRDGVVGFGWLSKLLRER
;
A
#
# COMPACT_ATOMS: atom_id res chain seq x y z
N LYS A 1 -24.08 7.82 -11.51
CA LYS A 1 -23.03 8.14 -12.52
C LYS A 1 -21.83 8.74 -11.81
N ILE A 2 -20.65 8.13 -11.96
CA ILE A 2 -19.40 8.69 -11.39
C ILE A 2 -18.90 9.75 -12.36
N ARG A 3 -18.71 10.99 -11.86
CA ARG A 3 -18.09 12.08 -12.61
C ARG A 3 -16.60 12.12 -12.25
N ILE A 4 -15.72 12.07 -13.25
CA ILE A 4 -14.27 12.16 -13.08
C ILE A 4 -13.83 13.52 -13.62
N GLU A 5 -13.25 14.34 -12.76
CA GLU A 5 -12.69 15.63 -13.11
C GLU A 5 -11.19 15.64 -12.78
N LYS A 6 -10.41 16.28 -13.64
CA LYS A 6 -8.97 16.46 -13.40
C LYS A 6 -8.71 17.90 -13.00
N HIS A 7 -8.11 18.08 -11.83
CA HIS A 7 -7.74 19.38 -11.28
C HIS A 7 -6.27 19.41 -10.90
N ASN A 8 -5.67 20.60 -10.94
CA ASN A 8 -4.34 20.81 -10.44
C ASN A 8 -4.35 20.82 -8.89
N TRP A 9 -3.26 20.36 -8.28
CA TRP A 9 -3.07 20.46 -6.84
C TRP A 9 -3.25 21.88 -6.29
N ASN A 10 -2.83 22.89 -7.06
CA ASN A 10 -2.98 24.30 -6.71
C ASN A 10 -4.45 24.76 -6.65
N ASP A 11 -5.38 24.02 -7.29
CA ASP A 11 -6.80 24.32 -7.27
C ASP A 11 -7.52 23.75 -6.04
N LEU A 12 -6.85 22.92 -5.22
CA LEU A 12 -7.48 22.26 -4.07
C LEU A 12 -8.19 23.25 -3.16
N SER A 13 -7.56 24.37 -2.82
CA SER A 13 -8.14 25.38 -1.95
C SER A 13 -9.39 26.03 -2.53
N ARG A 14 -9.43 26.27 -3.85
CA ARG A 14 -10.58 26.83 -4.54
C ARG A 14 -11.73 25.83 -4.59
N LEU A 15 -11.44 24.58 -4.95
CA LEU A 15 -12.42 23.50 -5.00
C LEU A 15 -13.05 23.26 -3.63
N CYS A 16 -12.24 23.16 -2.59
CA CYS A 16 -12.72 22.86 -1.24
C CYS A 16 -13.55 24.01 -0.62
N ARG A 17 -13.27 25.25 -0.97
CA ARG A 17 -14.16 26.36 -0.56
C ARG A 17 -15.58 26.22 -1.10
N GLY A 18 -15.72 25.74 -2.34
CA GLY A 18 -17.03 25.48 -2.97
C GLY A 18 -17.73 24.22 -2.45
N MET A 19 -16.98 23.26 -1.89
CA MET A 19 -17.51 21.95 -1.45
C MET A 19 -18.20 21.99 -0.08
N ALA A 20 -18.08 23.06 0.70
CA ALA A 20 -18.69 23.17 2.03
C ALA A 20 -20.23 23.03 2.00
N ARG A 21 -20.85 23.19 0.82
CA ARG A 21 -22.29 22.99 0.62
C ARG A 21 -22.50 21.90 -0.43
N GLY A 22 -23.21 20.83 -0.07
CA GLY A 22 -23.62 19.77 -1.02
C GLY A 22 -22.66 18.60 -1.18
N VAL A 23 -21.63 18.49 -0.32
CA VAL A 23 -20.74 17.32 -0.22
C VAL A 23 -20.70 16.86 1.22
N ASP A 24 -21.09 15.62 1.49
CA ASP A 24 -21.10 15.05 2.85
C ASP A 24 -19.75 14.55 3.29
N ALA A 25 -18.96 14.00 2.38
CA ALA A 25 -17.64 13.45 2.68
C ALA A 25 -16.62 13.73 1.58
N LEU A 26 -15.37 13.96 1.97
CA LEU A 26 -14.21 14.09 1.10
C LEU A 26 -13.21 12.98 1.42
N ILE A 27 -12.96 12.08 0.46
CA ILE A 27 -11.99 10.98 0.62
C ILE A 27 -10.64 11.42 0.08
N LEU A 28 -9.63 11.43 0.96
CA LEU A 28 -8.26 11.81 0.64
C LEU A 28 -7.41 10.57 0.34
N GLY A 29 -7.28 10.27 -0.93
CA GLY A 29 -6.47 9.16 -1.41
C GLY A 29 -5.07 9.57 -1.84
N LEU A 30 -4.25 10.05 -0.93
CA LEU A 30 -2.98 10.68 -1.17
C LEU A 30 -1.85 9.93 -0.47
N ASP A 31 -0.59 10.13 -0.92
CA ASP A 31 0.59 9.72 -0.14
C ASP A 31 0.68 10.49 1.20
N GLY A 32 1.55 10.06 2.11
CA GLY A 32 1.63 10.63 3.46
C GLY A 32 1.85 12.14 3.45
N GLN A 33 2.87 12.60 2.74
CA GLN A 33 3.20 14.03 2.69
C GLN A 33 2.06 14.87 2.09
N ARG A 34 1.48 14.41 0.98
CA ARG A 34 0.36 15.12 0.34
C ARG A 34 -0.91 15.08 1.20
N SER A 35 -1.16 13.99 1.92
CA SER A 35 -2.27 13.92 2.88
C SER A 35 -2.12 14.98 3.97
N ARG A 36 -0.92 15.09 4.56
CA ARG A 36 -0.63 16.12 5.56
C ARG A 36 -0.81 17.54 5.00
N ASP A 37 -0.25 17.80 3.81
CA ASP A 37 -0.32 19.11 3.17
C ASP A 37 -1.78 19.47 2.82
N ALA A 38 -2.59 18.51 2.34
CA ALA A 38 -4.01 18.70 2.11
C ALA A 38 -4.77 19.01 3.41
N LEU A 39 -4.54 18.23 4.46
CA LEU A 39 -5.21 18.43 5.74
C LEU A 39 -4.86 19.78 6.37
N LEU A 40 -3.62 20.25 6.23
CA LEU A 40 -3.21 21.59 6.68
C LEU A 40 -3.94 22.69 5.90
N GLN A 41 -4.05 22.57 4.58
CA GLN A 41 -4.81 23.52 3.75
C GLN A 41 -6.30 23.52 4.12
N LEU A 42 -6.91 22.32 4.26
CA LEU A 42 -8.31 22.19 4.64
C LEU A 42 -8.59 22.72 6.03
N LYS A 43 -7.66 22.55 6.98
CA LYS A 43 -7.74 23.15 8.31
C LYS A 43 -7.83 24.67 8.25
N THR A 44 -7.07 25.31 7.35
CA THR A 44 -7.14 26.76 7.16
C THR A 44 -8.46 27.18 6.50
N ILE A 45 -8.95 26.41 5.51
CA ILE A 45 -10.16 26.75 4.75
C ILE A 45 -11.43 26.55 5.59
N TRP A 46 -11.47 25.50 6.43
CA TRP A 46 -12.65 25.10 7.22
C TRP A 46 -12.44 25.24 8.72
N ALA A 47 -11.54 26.16 9.15
CA ALA A 47 -11.18 26.33 10.56
C ALA A 47 -12.40 26.50 11.46
N ASP A 48 -13.33 27.37 11.04
CA ASP A 48 -14.50 27.77 11.81
C ASP A 48 -15.83 27.22 11.28
N GLN A 49 -15.75 26.31 10.26
CA GLN A 49 -16.94 25.77 9.63
C GLN A 49 -17.41 24.47 10.31
N ALA A 50 -18.52 24.55 11.05
CA ALA A 50 -19.17 23.37 11.61
C ALA A 50 -19.85 22.50 10.54
N GLN A 51 -20.36 23.12 9.47
CA GLN A 51 -20.97 22.42 8.34
C GLN A 51 -19.94 22.25 7.21
N ARG A 52 -19.14 21.22 7.29
CA ARG A 52 -18.12 20.88 6.30
C ARG A 52 -18.18 19.38 5.96
N PRO A 53 -17.67 18.97 4.78
CA PRO A 53 -17.51 17.55 4.48
C PRO A 53 -16.70 16.82 5.54
N ARG A 54 -17.05 15.57 5.83
CA ARG A 54 -16.20 14.69 6.64
C ARG A 54 -14.96 14.32 5.88
N LEU A 55 -13.82 14.46 6.52
CA LEU A 55 -12.54 14.06 5.92
C LEU A 55 -12.26 12.59 6.23
N ILE A 56 -12.11 11.82 5.18
CA ILE A 56 -11.79 10.39 5.28
C ILE A 56 -10.44 10.15 4.65
N SER A 57 -9.59 9.38 5.30
CA SER A 57 -8.32 8.96 4.73
C SER A 57 -8.04 7.49 5.06
N ALA A 58 -7.26 6.86 4.20
CA ALA A 58 -6.83 5.49 4.38
C ALA A 58 -5.34 5.36 4.06
N TYR A 59 -4.68 4.39 4.67
CA TYR A 59 -3.32 4.05 4.29
C TYR A 59 -3.36 3.07 3.10
N PRO A 60 -2.78 3.41 1.94
CA PRO A 60 -2.80 2.54 0.78
C PRO A 60 -1.75 1.44 0.90
N GLY A 61 -2.18 0.19 0.95
CA GLY A 61 -1.31 -1.00 0.95
C GLY A 61 -0.69 -1.34 2.31
N ILE A 62 0.31 -2.21 2.29
CA ILE A 62 0.94 -2.76 3.49
C ILE A 62 1.98 -1.78 4.07
N LEU A 63 2.05 -1.69 5.40
CA LEU A 63 2.99 -0.87 6.13
C LEU A 63 4.30 -1.60 6.37
N PHE A 64 5.26 -1.47 5.45
CA PHE A 64 6.58 -2.07 5.61
C PHE A 64 7.56 -1.22 6.42
N ARG A 65 7.46 0.11 6.31
CA ARG A 65 8.38 1.08 6.92
C ARG A 65 7.63 2.36 7.24
N PHE A 66 8.08 3.07 8.29
CA PHE A 66 7.50 4.36 8.68
C PHE A 66 5.97 4.35 8.87
N GLY A 67 5.44 3.21 9.35
CA GLY A 67 4.01 3.03 9.48
C GLY A 67 3.34 4.09 10.34
N LEU A 68 3.92 4.36 11.52
CA LEU A 68 3.39 5.41 12.41
C LEU A 68 3.43 6.78 11.76
N GLU A 69 4.53 7.17 11.09
CA GLU A 69 4.66 8.46 10.41
C GLU A 69 3.57 8.63 9.33
N GLY A 70 3.38 7.61 8.50
CA GLY A 70 2.35 7.64 7.45
C GLY A 70 0.93 7.67 7.99
N MET A 71 0.63 7.02 9.11
CA MET A 71 -0.67 7.10 9.78
C MET A 71 -0.88 8.48 10.40
N MET A 72 0.15 9.02 11.06
CA MET A 72 0.09 10.35 11.66
C MET A 72 -0.06 11.44 10.60
N ASP A 73 0.52 11.33 9.42
CA ASP A 73 0.30 12.25 8.29
C ASP A 73 -1.18 12.36 7.89
N ARG A 74 -1.99 11.37 8.23
CA ARG A 74 -3.43 11.28 7.96
C ARG A 74 -4.30 11.53 9.17
N SER A 75 -3.69 11.73 10.33
CA SER A 75 -4.38 11.80 11.63
C SER A 75 -5.36 12.97 11.77
N GLY A 76 -5.27 13.97 10.88
CA GLY A 76 -6.23 15.08 10.83
C GLY A 76 -7.55 14.76 10.15
N ALA A 77 -7.74 13.56 9.61
CA ALA A 77 -9.02 13.12 9.05
C ALA A 77 -10.04 12.82 10.17
N ASP A 78 -11.33 13.03 9.89
CA ASP A 78 -12.41 12.65 10.80
C ASP A 78 -12.55 11.14 10.93
N LEU A 79 -12.18 10.40 9.86
CA LEU A 79 -12.13 8.95 9.84
C LEU A 79 -10.82 8.49 9.18
N LEU A 80 -10.00 7.78 9.94
CA LEU A 80 -8.78 7.13 9.46
C LEU A 80 -9.00 5.63 9.37
N CYS A 81 -9.01 5.09 8.15
CA CYS A 81 -9.12 3.66 7.91
C CYS A 81 -7.73 3.02 7.95
N LEU A 82 -7.57 2.05 8.83
CA LEU A 82 -6.32 1.30 9.02
C LEU A 82 -6.47 -0.14 8.53
N ASN A 83 -5.35 -0.73 8.12
CA ASN A 83 -5.38 -2.06 7.51
C ASN A 83 -5.44 -3.19 8.53
N SER A 84 -4.90 -3.02 9.74
CA SER A 84 -4.77 -4.10 10.69
C SER A 84 -4.93 -3.64 12.15
N ALA A 85 -5.20 -4.59 13.03
CA ALA A 85 -5.20 -4.35 14.47
C ALA A 85 -3.80 -3.92 14.98
N ALA A 86 -2.74 -4.42 14.36
CA ALA A 86 -1.36 -4.01 14.67
C ALA A 86 -1.12 -2.55 14.31
N ASP A 87 -1.66 -2.07 13.17
CA ASP A 87 -1.59 -0.66 12.77
C ASP A 87 -2.37 0.23 13.75
N LEU A 88 -3.56 -0.21 14.15
CA LEU A 88 -4.36 0.52 15.14
C LEU A 88 -3.62 0.63 16.48
N ALA A 89 -3.05 -0.47 16.97
CA ALA A 89 -2.28 -0.46 18.21
C ALA A 89 -1.04 0.44 18.13
N LEU A 90 -0.37 0.48 16.96
CA LEU A 90 0.77 1.38 16.73
C LEU A 90 0.32 2.84 16.69
N TYR A 91 -0.77 3.14 15.99
CA TYR A 91 -1.35 4.47 15.91
C TYR A 91 -1.78 4.98 17.29
N ASP A 92 -2.50 4.16 18.06
CA ASP A 92 -2.98 4.48 19.39
C ASP A 92 -1.82 4.81 20.35
N ARG A 93 -0.77 3.96 20.37
CA ARG A 93 0.43 4.27 21.16
C ARG A 93 1.09 5.59 20.77
N GLY A 94 1.20 5.86 19.47
CA GLY A 94 1.78 7.11 18.96
C GLY A 94 0.96 8.32 19.35
N ARG A 95 -0.37 8.25 19.23
CA ARG A 95 -1.30 9.30 19.62
C ARG A 95 -1.27 9.55 21.13
N LYS A 96 -1.38 8.50 21.93
CA LYS A 96 -1.33 8.56 23.38
C LYS A 96 -0.03 9.18 23.90
N ALA A 97 1.12 8.87 23.30
CA ALA A 97 2.40 9.47 23.66
C ALA A 97 2.44 10.99 23.44
N LEU A 98 1.57 11.52 22.59
CA LEU A 98 1.40 12.95 22.31
C LEU A 98 0.24 13.58 23.11
N GLY A 99 -0.45 12.82 23.95
CA GLY A 99 -1.65 13.29 24.66
C GLY A 99 -2.84 13.55 23.72
N LEU A 100 -2.90 12.84 22.60
CA LEU A 100 -3.93 13.01 21.59
C LEU A 100 -4.87 11.81 21.56
N ASP A 101 -6.13 12.06 21.20
CA ASP A 101 -7.14 11.03 21.00
C ASP A 101 -6.94 10.28 19.68
N SER A 102 -7.22 8.99 19.67
CA SER A 102 -7.14 8.08 18.51
C SER A 102 -8.50 7.54 18.06
N SER A 103 -9.61 8.03 18.61
CA SER A 103 -10.96 7.56 18.32
C SER A 103 -11.42 7.76 16.87
N ASN A 104 -10.65 8.53 16.09
CA ASN A 104 -10.91 8.70 14.66
C ASN A 104 -10.45 7.52 13.80
N ALA A 105 -9.73 6.53 14.36
CA ALA A 105 -9.22 5.40 13.61
C ALA A 105 -10.12 4.17 13.73
N VAL A 106 -10.26 3.44 12.63
CA VAL A 106 -11.00 2.17 12.55
C VAL A 106 -10.23 1.15 11.70
N VAL A 107 -10.24 -0.10 12.10
CA VAL A 107 -9.66 -1.19 11.30
C VAL A 107 -10.69 -1.63 10.27
N THR A 108 -10.40 -1.36 9.00
CA THR A 108 -11.21 -1.78 7.85
C THR A 108 -10.56 -2.87 7.02
N GLY A 109 -9.31 -3.21 7.31
CA GLY A 109 -8.52 -4.11 6.47
C GLY A 109 -8.09 -3.45 5.15
N LEU A 110 -7.45 -4.26 4.31
CA LEU A 110 -7.04 -3.85 2.98
C LEU A 110 -8.26 -3.88 2.03
N PRO A 111 -8.69 -2.73 1.46
CA PRO A 111 -9.89 -2.69 0.61
C PRO A 111 -9.84 -3.63 -0.59
N ILE A 112 -8.64 -3.92 -1.10
CA ILE A 112 -8.46 -4.87 -2.20
C ILE A 112 -8.88 -6.30 -1.82
N LEU A 113 -8.93 -6.61 -0.52
CA LEU A 113 -9.29 -7.94 0.00
C LEU A 113 -10.77 -8.08 0.37
N TRP A 114 -11.54 -7.00 0.48
CA TRP A 114 -12.93 -7.05 0.95
C TRP A 114 -13.81 -8.02 0.17
N GLN A 115 -13.63 -8.05 -1.16
CA GLN A 115 -14.41 -8.92 -2.05
C GLN A 115 -13.63 -10.16 -2.51
N THR A 116 -12.42 -10.37 -1.96
CA THR A 116 -11.59 -11.52 -2.33
C THR A 116 -12.17 -12.78 -1.68
N LYS A 117 -12.53 -13.75 -2.51
CA LYS A 117 -13.04 -15.07 -2.05
C LYS A 117 -11.95 -16.12 -2.21
N PRO A 118 -11.86 -17.07 -1.27
CA PRO A 118 -11.04 -18.25 -1.46
C PRO A 118 -11.42 -18.98 -2.75
N ARG A 119 -10.43 -19.55 -3.42
CA ARG A 119 -10.65 -20.41 -4.57
C ARG A 119 -11.27 -21.73 -4.07
N THR A 120 -12.31 -22.18 -4.74
CA THR A 120 -13.04 -23.42 -4.40
C THR A 120 -12.74 -24.57 -5.35
N SER A 121 -12.14 -24.30 -6.51
CA SER A 121 -11.84 -25.31 -7.53
C SER A 121 -10.34 -25.47 -7.76
N ALA A 122 -9.89 -26.72 -7.94
CA ALA A 122 -8.55 -27.03 -8.41
C ALA A 122 -8.36 -26.52 -9.86
N LEU A 123 -7.13 -26.21 -10.21
CA LEU A 123 -6.73 -25.84 -11.56
C LEU A 123 -6.05 -27.03 -12.23
N GLU A 124 -6.39 -27.32 -13.48
CA GLU A 124 -5.73 -28.41 -14.24
C GLU A 124 -4.25 -28.09 -14.50
N ASN A 125 -3.93 -26.87 -14.89
CA ASN A 125 -2.57 -26.43 -15.16
C ASN A 125 -2.29 -25.08 -14.52
N PRO A 126 -2.03 -25.05 -13.20
CA PRO A 126 -1.83 -23.81 -12.48
C PRO A 126 -0.51 -23.15 -12.88
N SER A 127 -0.56 -21.84 -13.11
CA SER A 127 0.65 -21.04 -13.38
C SER A 127 1.41 -20.73 -12.09
N ILE A 128 2.72 -20.55 -12.20
CA ILE A 128 3.59 -19.97 -11.19
C ILE A 128 3.84 -18.52 -11.58
N VAL A 129 3.50 -17.56 -10.72
CA VAL A 129 3.57 -16.14 -11.06
C VAL A 129 4.52 -15.41 -10.13
N PHE A 130 5.58 -14.83 -10.68
CA PHE A 130 6.45 -13.93 -9.94
C PHE A 130 5.95 -12.47 -10.10
N PHE A 131 5.56 -11.84 -8.99
CA PHE A 131 5.14 -10.45 -8.94
C PHE A 131 6.31 -9.56 -8.56
N GLU A 132 6.75 -8.71 -9.48
CA GLU A 132 7.84 -7.77 -9.25
C GLU A 132 7.44 -6.70 -8.22
N PRO A 133 8.22 -6.53 -7.14
CA PRO A 133 7.99 -5.42 -6.20
C PRO A 133 8.45 -4.09 -6.81
N PRO A 134 7.91 -2.95 -6.35
CA PRO A 134 8.04 -1.67 -7.06
C PRO A 134 9.46 -1.10 -7.15
N SER A 135 10.34 -1.39 -6.22
CA SER A 135 11.66 -0.74 -6.13
C SER A 135 12.70 -1.59 -5.43
N ILE A 136 12.40 -2.83 -5.14
CA ILE A 136 13.28 -3.78 -4.44
C ILE A 136 13.36 -5.10 -5.20
N PRO A 137 14.53 -5.75 -5.15
CA PRO A 137 15.77 -5.27 -4.58
C PRO A 137 16.35 -4.08 -5.37
N VAL A 138 17.10 -3.22 -4.67
CA VAL A 138 17.71 -2.04 -5.29
C VAL A 138 18.97 -2.41 -6.06
N HIS A 139 19.70 -3.43 -5.59
CA HIS A 139 21.00 -3.80 -6.13
C HIS A 139 20.87 -4.59 -7.44
N PRO A 140 21.60 -4.23 -8.51
CA PRO A 140 21.50 -4.92 -9.80
C PRO A 140 21.82 -6.42 -9.74
N LEU A 141 22.81 -6.84 -8.96
CA LEU A 141 23.16 -8.27 -8.79
C LEU A 141 22.03 -9.07 -8.15
N GLN A 142 21.31 -8.49 -7.19
CA GLN A 142 20.16 -9.15 -6.59
C GLN A 142 19.01 -9.31 -7.59
N ARG A 143 18.81 -8.32 -8.48
CA ARG A 143 17.82 -8.41 -9.55
C ARG A 143 18.20 -9.46 -10.58
N ARG A 144 19.49 -9.52 -10.94
CA ARG A 144 19.99 -10.55 -11.83
C ARG A 144 19.79 -11.94 -11.23
N PHE A 145 20.16 -12.11 -9.97
CA PHE A 145 19.92 -13.36 -9.23
C PHE A 145 18.44 -13.78 -9.30
N LEU A 146 17.50 -12.86 -9.05
CA LEU A 146 16.06 -13.17 -9.15
C LEU A 146 15.68 -13.63 -10.56
N CYS A 147 16.17 -12.97 -11.61
CA CYS A 147 15.90 -13.38 -12.99
C CYS A 147 16.43 -14.78 -13.29
N ASP A 148 17.65 -15.06 -12.86
CA ASP A 148 18.28 -16.38 -13.07
C ASP A 148 17.50 -17.47 -12.29
N GLN A 149 17.09 -17.21 -11.05
CA GLN A 149 16.26 -18.13 -10.26
C GLN A 149 14.87 -18.38 -10.86
N ILE A 150 14.26 -17.36 -11.48
CA ILE A 150 12.97 -17.52 -12.18
C ILE A 150 13.15 -18.39 -13.44
N LYS A 151 14.25 -18.24 -14.18
CA LYS A 151 14.58 -19.11 -15.32
C LYS A 151 14.77 -20.57 -14.89
N GLU A 152 15.54 -20.78 -13.81
CA GLU A 152 15.75 -22.13 -13.24
C GLU A 152 14.44 -22.76 -12.73
N LEU A 153 13.54 -21.95 -12.13
CA LEU A 153 12.22 -22.41 -11.72
C LEU A 153 11.39 -22.87 -12.92
N ALA A 154 11.44 -22.12 -14.03
CA ALA A 154 10.75 -22.51 -15.26
C ALA A 154 11.31 -23.82 -15.85
N ALA A 155 12.62 -24.02 -15.78
CA ALA A 155 13.25 -25.28 -16.19
C ALA A 155 12.88 -26.47 -15.29
N ALA A 156 12.70 -26.23 -13.98
CA ALA A 156 12.30 -27.26 -13.01
C ALA A 156 10.83 -27.69 -13.15
N TRP A 157 9.97 -26.81 -13.70
CA TRP A 157 8.51 -27.03 -13.85
C TRP A 157 8.07 -26.81 -15.31
N PRO A 158 8.54 -27.64 -16.26
CA PRO A 158 8.34 -27.42 -17.72
C PRO A 158 6.86 -27.46 -18.13
N ASP A 159 6.05 -28.23 -17.44
CA ASP A 159 4.61 -28.39 -17.73
C ASP A 159 3.77 -27.24 -17.20
N HIS A 160 4.34 -26.37 -16.37
CA HIS A 160 3.62 -25.24 -15.77
C HIS A 160 4.06 -23.90 -16.38
N PRO A 161 3.12 -23.01 -16.77
CA PRO A 161 3.49 -21.66 -17.17
C PRO A 161 4.13 -20.90 -16.00
N VAL A 162 5.36 -20.42 -16.17
CA VAL A 162 6.02 -19.51 -15.24
C VAL A 162 5.91 -18.10 -15.78
N ILE A 163 5.26 -17.21 -15.06
CA ILE A 163 4.90 -15.87 -15.51
C ILE A 163 5.64 -14.83 -14.67
N PHE A 164 6.47 -14.03 -15.31
CA PHE A 164 6.98 -12.82 -14.69
C PHE A 164 5.99 -11.66 -14.93
N LYS A 165 5.48 -11.08 -13.84
CA LYS A 165 4.59 -9.93 -13.85
C LYS A 165 5.34 -8.68 -13.40
N PRO A 166 5.80 -7.82 -14.34
CA PRO A 166 6.36 -6.53 -13.99
C PRO A 166 5.29 -5.65 -13.32
N ARG A 167 5.72 -4.74 -12.48
CA ARG A 167 4.78 -3.83 -11.80
C ARG A 167 4.03 -2.93 -12.78
N THR A 168 4.75 -2.36 -13.75
CA THR A 168 4.20 -1.43 -14.75
C THR A 168 4.74 -1.71 -16.13
N SER A 169 4.01 -1.29 -17.16
CA SER A 169 4.57 -1.19 -18.50
C SER A 169 5.62 -0.08 -18.56
N SER A 170 6.55 -0.15 -19.49
CA SER A 170 7.57 0.89 -19.74
C SER A 170 6.97 2.27 -20.07
N ILE A 171 5.68 2.32 -20.39
CA ILE A 171 4.92 3.50 -20.83
C ILE A 171 4.25 4.23 -19.65
N GLU A 172 4.02 3.53 -18.51
CA GLU A 172 3.38 4.14 -17.35
C GLU A 172 4.40 4.88 -16.48
N SER A 173 4.21 6.20 -16.31
CA SER A 173 5.01 6.97 -15.37
C SER A 173 4.59 6.62 -13.95
N THR A 174 5.51 6.11 -13.14
CA THR A 174 5.26 5.80 -11.74
C THR A 174 6.16 6.61 -10.81
N LEU A 175 5.79 6.69 -9.53
CA LEU A 175 6.58 7.35 -8.48
C LEU A 175 7.95 6.67 -8.25
N HIS A 176 8.18 5.48 -8.82
CA HIS A 176 9.39 4.68 -8.64
C HIS A 176 10.22 4.61 -9.93
N ARG A 177 11.48 5.02 -9.87
CA ARG A 177 12.36 5.36 -10.99
C ARG A 177 13.06 4.22 -11.74
N ARG A 178 12.91 2.97 -11.34
CA ARG A 178 13.65 1.85 -11.95
C ARG A 178 12.67 0.78 -12.43
N HIS A 179 12.08 1.03 -13.60
CA HIS A 179 11.17 0.09 -14.24
C HIS A 179 11.83 -0.51 -15.48
N GLY A 180 11.54 -1.78 -15.73
CA GLY A 180 11.87 -2.44 -16.99
C GLY A 180 13.18 -3.22 -17.02
N GLU A 181 14.10 -3.05 -16.06
CA GLU A 181 15.38 -3.78 -16.08
C GLU A 181 15.19 -5.30 -15.99
N MET A 182 14.44 -5.79 -15.00
CA MET A 182 14.15 -7.21 -14.87
C MET A 182 13.27 -7.72 -16.01
N ALA A 183 12.25 -6.96 -16.43
CA ALA A 183 11.40 -7.33 -17.55
C ALA A 183 12.19 -7.53 -18.84
N SER A 184 13.15 -6.64 -19.15
CA SER A 184 14.02 -6.76 -20.32
C SER A 184 14.94 -8.00 -20.25
N VAL A 185 15.43 -8.35 -19.06
CA VAL A 185 16.25 -9.55 -18.84
C VAL A 185 15.40 -10.80 -19.04
N ILE A 186 14.23 -10.84 -18.41
CA ILE A 186 13.29 -11.97 -18.53
C ILE A 186 12.82 -12.14 -19.96
N ASP A 187 12.49 -11.07 -20.68
CA ASP A 187 12.08 -11.12 -22.09
C ASP A 187 13.11 -11.82 -22.97
N LYS A 188 14.40 -11.56 -22.75
CA LYS A 188 15.48 -12.28 -23.43
C LYS A 188 15.51 -13.77 -23.07
N MET A 189 15.24 -14.11 -21.80
CA MET A 189 15.27 -15.49 -21.30
C MET A 189 14.09 -16.33 -21.82
N THR A 190 12.98 -15.71 -22.23
CA THR A 190 11.81 -16.42 -22.78
C THR A 190 12.13 -17.13 -24.10
N ARG A 191 13.19 -16.72 -24.81
CA ARG A 191 13.62 -17.36 -26.07
C ARG A 191 14.14 -18.78 -25.87
N ASP A 192 14.83 -19.01 -24.74
CA ASP A 192 15.45 -20.28 -24.39
C ASP A 192 14.57 -21.13 -23.46
N GLN A 193 13.48 -20.57 -22.95
CA GLN A 193 12.62 -21.20 -21.95
C GLN A 193 11.14 -21.03 -22.33
N PRO A 194 10.53 -21.99 -23.08
CA PRO A 194 9.21 -21.83 -23.71
C PRO A 194 8.04 -21.61 -22.73
N ASN A 195 8.13 -22.16 -21.51
CA ASN A 195 7.11 -21.98 -20.47
C ASN A 195 7.30 -20.71 -19.63
N LEU A 196 8.43 -19.99 -19.78
CA LEU A 196 8.66 -18.69 -19.16
C LEU A 196 7.98 -17.59 -20.01
N ARG A 197 7.17 -16.76 -19.39
CA ARG A 197 6.39 -15.72 -20.07
C ARG A 197 6.47 -14.39 -19.34
N LEU A 198 6.51 -13.30 -20.09
CA LEU A 198 6.33 -11.94 -19.58
C LEU A 198 4.85 -11.53 -19.70
N SER A 199 4.24 -10.98 -18.66
CA SER A 199 2.84 -10.56 -18.71
C SER A 199 2.59 -9.22 -18.00
N PHE A 200 1.96 -8.29 -18.71
CA PHE A 200 1.51 -6.99 -18.18
C PHE A 200 0.03 -6.99 -17.74
N LYS A 201 -0.64 -8.14 -17.77
CA LYS A 201 -2.03 -8.25 -17.32
C LYS A 201 -2.15 -7.84 -15.85
N PRO A 202 -3.31 -7.29 -15.42
CA PRO A 202 -3.55 -6.99 -14.00
C PRO A 202 -3.34 -8.20 -13.10
N ALA A 203 -2.85 -7.99 -11.88
CA ALA A 203 -2.58 -9.07 -10.91
C ALA A 203 -3.83 -9.91 -10.65
N THR A 204 -4.99 -9.28 -10.48
CA THR A 204 -6.30 -9.93 -10.29
C THR A 204 -6.66 -10.92 -11.41
N ARG A 205 -6.21 -10.65 -12.65
CA ARG A 205 -6.45 -11.55 -13.78
C ARG A 205 -5.49 -12.74 -13.76
N LEU A 206 -4.22 -12.50 -13.40
CA LEU A 206 -3.22 -13.56 -13.31
C LEU A 206 -3.52 -14.50 -12.13
N LEU A 207 -3.95 -13.96 -11.00
CA LEU A 207 -4.28 -14.75 -9.81
C LEU A 207 -5.41 -15.76 -10.05
N ARG A 208 -6.27 -15.55 -11.04
CA ARG A 208 -7.34 -16.52 -11.36
C ARG A 208 -6.80 -17.89 -11.81
N GLN A 209 -5.65 -17.93 -12.46
CA GLN A 209 -4.99 -19.15 -12.96
C GLN A 209 -3.68 -19.44 -12.23
N CYS A 210 -3.39 -18.71 -11.15
CA CYS A 210 -2.17 -18.84 -10.38
C CYS A 210 -2.31 -19.95 -9.34
N GLY A 211 -1.44 -20.95 -9.38
CA GLY A 211 -1.31 -21.96 -8.34
C GLY A 211 -0.29 -21.58 -7.29
N CYS A 212 0.76 -20.85 -7.70
CA CYS A 212 1.78 -20.34 -6.81
C CYS A 212 2.13 -18.89 -7.15
N ALA A 213 1.99 -18.00 -6.18
CA ALA A 213 2.42 -16.61 -6.26
C ALA A 213 3.76 -16.41 -5.56
N ILE A 214 4.72 -15.81 -6.23
CA ILE A 214 6.07 -15.56 -5.71
C ILE A 214 6.36 -14.07 -5.74
N THR A 215 6.94 -13.53 -4.69
CA THR A 215 7.41 -12.14 -4.66
C THR A 215 8.46 -11.93 -3.57
N VAL A 216 9.13 -10.79 -3.59
CA VAL A 216 9.94 -10.34 -2.44
C VAL A 216 9.03 -9.64 -1.41
N SER A 217 8.16 -8.70 -1.83
CA SER A 217 7.31 -7.94 -0.91
C SER A 217 6.20 -7.16 -1.63
N SER A 218 5.45 -7.80 -2.52
CA SER A 218 4.31 -7.17 -3.19
C SER A 218 3.01 -7.36 -2.39
N THR A 219 2.09 -6.39 -2.47
CA THR A 219 0.72 -6.55 -1.95
C THR A 219 -0.05 -7.67 -2.63
N ALA A 220 0.35 -8.09 -3.84
CA ALA A 220 -0.19 -9.27 -4.51
C ALA A 220 -0.06 -10.55 -3.67
N ALA A 221 0.91 -10.60 -2.74
CA ALA A 221 1.02 -11.70 -1.78
C ALA A 221 -0.21 -11.80 -0.87
N MET A 222 -0.73 -10.67 -0.37
CA MET A 222 -1.93 -10.66 0.47
C MET A 222 -3.17 -11.09 -0.33
N GLU A 223 -3.28 -10.65 -1.59
CA GLU A 223 -4.36 -11.05 -2.48
C GLU A 223 -4.32 -12.57 -2.75
N SER A 224 -3.14 -13.10 -3.06
CA SER A 224 -2.98 -14.54 -3.31
C SER A 224 -3.27 -15.40 -2.08
N MET A 225 -2.76 -14.99 -0.91
CA MET A 225 -3.04 -15.68 0.37
C MET A 225 -4.54 -15.64 0.70
N ALA A 226 -5.21 -14.50 0.52
CA ALA A 226 -6.64 -14.36 0.75
C ALA A 226 -7.49 -15.25 -0.18
N MET A 227 -6.98 -15.56 -1.36
CA MET A 227 -7.58 -16.50 -2.32
C MET A 227 -7.25 -17.97 -2.02
N GLY A 228 -6.45 -18.26 -1.00
CA GLY A 228 -5.96 -19.62 -0.71
C GLY A 228 -4.94 -20.13 -1.73
N ILE A 229 -4.25 -19.24 -2.44
CA ILE A 229 -3.20 -19.59 -3.39
C ILE A 229 -1.90 -19.78 -2.62
N SER A 230 -1.14 -20.87 -2.92
CA SER A 230 0.22 -21.02 -2.42
C SER A 230 1.02 -19.74 -2.69
N THR A 231 1.56 -19.14 -1.65
CA THR A 231 2.29 -17.87 -1.76
C THR A 231 3.66 -18.01 -1.15
N ARG A 232 4.68 -17.62 -1.89
CA ARG A 232 6.09 -17.71 -1.50
C ARG A 232 6.73 -16.33 -1.46
N ILE A 233 7.36 -16.03 -0.35
CA ILE A 233 8.13 -14.79 -0.15
C ILE A 233 9.60 -15.15 -0.20
N VAL A 234 10.33 -14.56 -1.16
CA VAL A 234 11.75 -14.85 -1.37
C VAL A 234 12.58 -14.47 -0.16
N GLY A 235 13.24 -15.46 0.44
CA GLY A 235 14.11 -15.32 1.60
C GLY A 235 15.61 -15.30 1.28
N ASP A 236 16.02 -15.71 0.07
CA ASP A 236 17.43 -15.81 -0.34
C ASP A 236 18.23 -14.51 -0.22
N LEU A 237 17.55 -13.38 -0.35
CA LEU A 237 18.15 -12.04 -0.20
C LEU A 237 18.20 -11.55 1.25
N GLY A 238 17.83 -12.41 2.21
CA GLY A 238 17.63 -12.08 3.61
C GLY A 238 16.22 -11.57 3.91
N VAL A 239 15.87 -11.56 5.20
CA VAL A 239 14.57 -11.05 5.71
C VAL A 239 14.81 -9.74 6.43
N THR A 240 14.51 -8.62 5.77
CA THR A 240 14.88 -7.28 6.24
C THR A 240 13.80 -6.23 5.98
N GLU A 241 13.81 -5.16 6.79
CA GLU A 241 12.97 -3.98 6.53
C GLU A 241 13.26 -3.32 5.18
N THR A 242 14.51 -3.40 4.71
CA THR A 242 14.91 -2.80 3.43
C THR A 242 14.24 -3.49 2.25
N LEU A 243 14.05 -4.80 2.33
CA LEU A 243 13.34 -5.60 1.34
C LEU A 243 11.83 -5.59 1.57
N GLY A 244 11.36 -5.21 2.76
CA GLY A 244 9.95 -5.23 3.14
C GLY A 244 9.39 -6.63 3.41
N ASN A 245 10.17 -7.68 3.19
CA ASN A 245 9.75 -9.07 3.37
C ASN A 245 9.68 -9.50 4.85
N HIS A 246 10.29 -8.75 5.76
CA HIS A 246 10.15 -8.94 7.21
C HIS A 246 8.68 -8.91 7.68
N PHE A 247 7.82 -8.19 6.95
CA PHE A 247 6.38 -8.16 7.22
C PHE A 247 5.77 -9.57 7.21
N PHE A 248 6.29 -10.45 6.37
CA PHE A 248 5.82 -11.83 6.21
C PHE A 248 6.51 -12.85 7.12
N ALA A 249 7.34 -12.42 8.08
CA ALA A 249 8.18 -13.34 8.88
C ALA A 249 7.38 -14.45 9.57
N SER A 250 6.17 -14.15 10.07
CA SER A 250 5.33 -15.11 10.77
C SER A 250 4.19 -15.68 9.91
N SER A 251 4.20 -15.45 8.59
CA SER A 251 3.12 -15.89 7.70
C SER A 251 3.24 -17.36 7.26
N GLY A 252 4.37 -18.01 7.49
CA GLY A 252 4.71 -19.31 6.91
C GLY A 252 5.11 -19.26 5.42
N ALA A 253 5.10 -18.08 4.78
CA ALA A 253 5.34 -17.94 3.34
C ALA A 253 6.82 -17.79 2.94
N ILE A 254 7.72 -17.42 3.87
CA ILE A 254 9.13 -17.18 3.54
C ILE A 254 9.83 -18.49 3.17
N ALA A 255 10.44 -18.50 1.97
CA ALA A 255 11.14 -19.66 1.45
C ALA A 255 12.34 -19.26 0.58
N THR A 256 13.32 -20.13 0.46
CA THR A 256 14.39 -20.00 -0.53
C THR A 256 13.90 -20.49 -1.90
N PHE A 257 14.54 -20.05 -2.98
CA PHE A 257 14.22 -20.56 -4.30
C PHE A 257 14.47 -22.07 -4.43
N ALA A 258 15.41 -22.63 -3.67
CA ALA A 258 15.62 -24.08 -3.60
C ALA A 258 14.36 -24.79 -3.08
N ALA A 259 13.76 -24.31 -1.99
CA ALA A 259 12.52 -24.85 -1.44
C ALA A 259 11.32 -24.61 -2.40
N ILE A 260 11.27 -23.43 -3.04
CA ILE A 260 10.20 -23.09 -3.99
C ILE A 260 10.28 -24.03 -5.22
N LYS A 261 11.47 -24.28 -5.74
CA LYS A 261 11.67 -25.23 -6.88
C LYS A 261 11.31 -26.66 -6.52
N ALA A 262 11.56 -27.08 -5.29
CA ALA A 262 11.19 -28.40 -4.81
C ALA A 262 9.68 -28.61 -4.71
N ASN A 263 8.96 -27.60 -4.19
CA ASN A 263 7.51 -27.65 -4.04
C ASN A 263 6.89 -26.23 -4.03
N PRO A 264 6.40 -25.70 -5.15
CA PRO A 264 5.78 -24.38 -5.19
C PRO A 264 4.34 -24.36 -4.71
N PHE A 265 3.59 -25.47 -4.76
CA PHE A 265 2.14 -25.45 -4.66
C PHE A 265 1.56 -25.72 -3.27
N ASP A 266 2.28 -26.42 -2.38
CA ASP A 266 1.75 -26.89 -1.09
C ASP A 266 2.13 -25.96 0.07
N VAL A 267 1.61 -24.77 0.08
CA VAL A 267 1.78 -23.84 1.20
C VAL A 267 0.44 -23.46 1.80
N ILE A 268 0.31 -23.78 3.07
CA ILE A 268 -0.81 -23.32 3.90
C ILE A 268 -0.32 -22.11 4.69
N HIS A 269 -1.02 -20.99 4.58
CA HIS A 269 -0.72 -19.78 5.31
C HIS A 269 -1.45 -19.74 6.65
N ASP A 270 -0.80 -19.10 7.63
CA ASP A 270 -1.41 -18.87 8.93
C ASP A 270 -2.62 -17.92 8.79
N ALA A 271 -3.82 -18.45 9.04
CA ALA A 271 -5.07 -17.72 8.93
C ALA A 271 -5.16 -16.59 9.97
N GLN A 272 -4.66 -16.82 11.19
CA GLN A 272 -4.64 -15.82 12.26
C GLN A 272 -3.71 -14.66 11.89
N TRP A 273 -2.54 -14.97 11.31
CA TRP A 273 -1.64 -13.95 10.80
C TRP A 273 -2.30 -13.11 9.70
N LEU A 274 -3.01 -13.74 8.76
CA LEU A 274 -3.71 -13.03 7.69
C LEU A 274 -4.75 -12.04 8.25
N GLU A 275 -5.55 -12.47 9.21
CA GLU A 275 -6.53 -11.59 9.87
C GLU A 275 -5.86 -10.44 10.61
N GLN A 276 -4.79 -10.71 11.34
CA GLN A 276 -4.03 -9.68 12.06
C GLN A 276 -3.38 -8.66 11.12
N GLN A 277 -3.03 -9.05 9.89
CA GLN A 277 -2.30 -8.23 8.92
C GLN A 277 -3.16 -7.58 7.83
N GLY A 278 -4.48 -7.65 7.93
CA GLY A 278 -5.34 -6.85 7.07
C GLY A 278 -6.38 -7.62 6.26
N LEU A 279 -6.46 -8.96 6.40
CA LEU A 279 -7.58 -9.71 5.85
C LEU A 279 -8.80 -9.54 6.76
N GLN A 280 -9.58 -8.50 6.52
CA GLN A 280 -10.85 -8.26 7.19
C GLN A 280 -11.97 -8.52 6.19
N ARG A 281 -12.63 -9.66 6.29
CA ARG A 281 -13.72 -10.05 5.37
C ARG A 281 -14.96 -9.18 5.50
N ASP A 282 -15.17 -8.61 6.67
CA ASP A 282 -16.23 -7.66 7.00
C ASP A 282 -15.78 -6.17 6.88
N GLY A 283 -14.61 -5.93 6.31
CA GLY A 283 -13.98 -4.61 6.25
C GLY A 283 -14.81 -3.56 5.53
N GLU A 284 -15.54 -3.95 4.48
CA GLU A 284 -16.48 -3.06 3.78
C GLU A 284 -17.60 -2.60 4.72
N ASN A 285 -18.22 -3.52 5.45
CA ASN A 285 -19.29 -3.20 6.41
C ASN A 285 -18.77 -2.31 7.54
N ARG A 286 -17.58 -2.61 8.07
CA ARG A 286 -16.92 -1.76 9.08
C ARG A 286 -16.68 -0.35 8.57
N PHE A 287 -16.22 -0.22 7.33
CA PHE A 287 -16.03 1.08 6.69
C PHE A 287 -17.36 1.83 6.58
N ILE A 288 -18.40 1.18 6.04
CA ILE A 288 -19.73 1.79 5.86
C ILE A 288 -20.32 2.23 7.21
N THR A 289 -20.29 1.36 8.21
CA THR A 289 -20.78 1.68 9.57
C THR A 289 -20.05 2.89 10.14
N ALA A 290 -18.72 2.87 10.12
CA ALA A 290 -17.93 4.00 10.64
C ALA A 290 -18.17 5.30 9.88
N LEU A 291 -18.37 5.22 8.56
CA LEU A 291 -18.70 6.39 7.73
C LEU A 291 -20.06 6.95 8.10
N VAL A 292 -21.09 6.10 8.21
CA VAL A 292 -22.46 6.52 8.59
C VAL A 292 -22.45 7.14 9.98
N ASP A 293 -21.77 6.57 10.94
CA ASP A 293 -21.64 7.11 12.30
C ASP A 293 -20.99 8.50 12.28
N ARG A 294 -19.97 8.70 11.45
CA ARG A 294 -19.32 10.01 11.29
C ARG A 294 -20.20 11.02 10.56
N LEU A 295 -21.01 10.62 9.60
CA LEU A 295 -21.95 11.50 8.92
C LEU A 295 -23.09 11.94 9.85
N ASN A 296 -23.59 11.05 10.69
CA ASN A 296 -24.67 11.34 11.66
C ASN A 296 -24.19 12.12 12.89
N SER A 297 -22.90 12.13 13.18
CA SER A 297 -22.34 12.90 14.31
C SER A 297 -22.10 14.36 13.90
N PRO A 298 -22.23 15.35 14.81
CA PRO A 298 -21.89 16.75 14.52
C PRO A 298 -20.45 16.89 14.05
N ALA A 299 -20.20 17.69 13.00
CA ALA A 299 -18.84 18.01 12.59
C ALA A 299 -18.20 18.97 13.58
N THR A 300 -17.02 18.61 14.07
CA THR A 300 -16.19 19.55 14.81
C THR A 300 -15.43 20.44 13.82
N PRO A 301 -15.38 21.76 14.02
CA PRO A 301 -14.53 22.64 13.23
C PRO A 301 -13.08 22.13 13.22
N LEU A 302 -12.42 22.16 12.08
CA LEU A 302 -11.06 21.61 11.96
C LEU A 302 -10.05 22.37 12.84
N GLY A 303 -10.31 23.63 13.13
CA GLY A 303 -9.51 24.43 14.06
C GLY A 303 -9.47 23.88 15.47
N ALA A 304 -10.62 23.32 15.93
CA ALA A 304 -10.79 22.75 17.27
C ALA A 304 -10.55 21.22 17.32
N SER A 305 -10.25 20.58 16.19
CA SER A 305 -10.08 19.12 16.13
C SER A 305 -8.87 18.66 16.93
N SER A 306 -9.08 17.73 17.85
CA SER A 306 -8.01 17.00 18.58
C SER A 306 -7.20 16.08 17.68
N HIS A 307 -7.70 15.79 16.48
CA HIS A 307 -7.07 14.91 15.48
C HIS A 307 -6.21 15.68 14.49
N GLY A 308 -6.08 17.00 14.60
CA GLY A 308 -5.34 17.84 13.67
C GLY A 308 -3.94 17.31 13.34
N PRO A 309 -3.43 17.56 12.12
CA PRO A 309 -2.11 17.14 11.73
C PRO A 309 -1.05 17.79 12.62
N LEU A 310 -0.08 16.99 13.03
CA LEU A 310 1.02 17.44 13.85
C LEU A 310 2.14 18.00 12.97
N SER A 311 2.87 18.96 13.51
CA SER A 311 4.13 19.40 12.91
C SER A 311 5.19 18.33 13.16
N TRP A 312 5.56 17.60 12.11
CA TRP A 312 6.63 16.62 12.11
C TRP A 312 7.99 17.29 12.29
N GLY A 313 8.59 17.36 13.25
CA GLY A 313 9.80 18.09 13.59
C GLY A 313 9.60 18.90 14.84
N SER A 314 8.40 18.86 15.40
CA SER A 314 8.17 19.40 16.73
C SER A 314 8.93 18.58 17.76
N SER A 315 9.47 19.25 18.78
CA SER A 315 10.13 18.58 19.91
C SER A 315 9.22 17.59 20.63
N ALA A 316 7.91 17.81 20.60
CA ALA A 316 6.91 16.91 21.17
C ALA A 316 6.87 15.58 20.42
N TRP A 317 6.87 15.60 19.07
CA TRP A 317 6.89 14.37 18.28
C TRP A 317 8.20 13.59 18.46
N GLN A 318 9.35 14.29 18.46
CA GLN A 318 10.66 13.66 18.70
C GLN A 318 10.71 13.01 20.08
N LYS A 319 10.20 13.67 21.13
CA LYS A 319 10.11 13.09 22.48
C LYS A 319 9.19 11.87 22.53
N ALA A 320 8.07 11.89 21.82
CA ALA A 320 7.15 10.77 21.74
C ALA A 320 7.76 9.57 21.02
N ALA A 321 8.45 9.79 19.91
CA ALA A 321 9.16 8.76 19.18
C ALA A 321 10.25 8.10 20.04
N LEU A 322 10.99 8.88 20.80
CA LEU A 322 12.01 8.36 21.75
C LEU A 322 11.39 7.52 22.87
N ARG A 323 10.29 7.96 23.48
CA ARG A 323 9.59 7.24 24.55
C ARG A 323 9.04 5.88 24.09
N ASN A 324 8.66 5.76 22.82
CA ASN A 324 8.12 4.53 22.23
C ASN A 324 9.20 3.58 21.67
N GLY A 325 10.44 3.69 22.11
CA GLY A 325 11.53 2.81 21.67
C GLY A 325 12.12 3.14 20.29
N GLY A 326 11.76 4.29 19.74
CA GLY A 326 12.03 4.65 18.35
C GLY A 326 13.39 5.30 18.07
N ARG A 327 14.51 4.87 18.65
CA ARG A 327 15.83 5.29 18.13
C ARG A 327 15.96 5.03 16.63
N ARG A 328 15.32 3.97 16.11
CA ARG A 328 15.27 3.65 14.67
C ARG A 328 14.37 4.59 13.87
N MET A 329 13.33 5.16 14.47
CA MET A 329 12.44 6.12 13.78
C MET A 329 13.10 7.48 13.54
N LEU A 330 14.00 7.90 14.41
CA LEU A 330 14.67 9.21 14.32
C LEU A 330 15.87 9.21 13.37
N SER A 331 16.58 8.10 13.23
CA SER A 331 17.79 8.01 12.43
C SER A 331 17.56 8.08 10.91
N SER A 332 16.33 7.85 10.45
CA SER A 332 15.99 7.85 9.02
C SER A 332 15.42 9.16 8.48
N GLY A 333 14.94 10.05 9.35
CA GLY A 333 14.32 11.33 8.95
C GLY A 333 15.25 12.54 8.93
N GLY A 334 16.24 12.58 9.83
CA GLY A 334 16.99 13.81 10.10
C GLY A 334 18.21 14.06 9.21
N ALA A 335 18.96 13.02 8.86
CA ALA A 335 20.28 13.20 8.23
C ALA A 335 20.26 13.30 6.69
N ARG A 336 19.14 12.97 6.03
CA ARG A 336 19.04 12.99 4.55
C ARG A 336 18.28 14.19 3.98
N SER A 337 17.70 15.05 4.79
CA SER A 337 16.86 16.15 4.30
C SER A 337 17.62 17.38 3.83
N SER A 338 18.81 17.66 4.37
CA SER A 338 19.52 18.92 4.05
C SER A 338 20.26 18.91 2.69
N GLN A 339 20.79 17.77 2.27
CA GLN A 339 21.47 17.69 0.96
C GLN A 339 20.51 17.40 -0.21
N ARG A 340 19.35 16.76 0.03
CA ARG A 340 18.35 16.50 -1.04
C ARG A 340 17.43 17.69 -1.34
N LYS A 341 17.28 18.67 -0.45
CA LYS A 341 16.40 19.83 -0.68
C LYS A 341 16.81 20.68 -1.88
N ARG A 342 18.12 20.88 -2.13
CA ARG A 342 18.59 21.73 -3.27
C ARG A 342 18.36 21.11 -4.65
N HIS A 343 18.31 19.78 -4.78
CA HIS A 343 18.04 19.12 -6.07
C HIS A 343 16.56 18.76 -6.30
N ARG A 344 15.74 18.73 -5.26
CA ARG A 344 14.32 18.35 -5.33
C ARG A 344 13.41 19.47 -5.84
N THR A 345 13.73 20.73 -5.52
CA THR A 345 12.87 21.88 -5.88
C THR A 345 12.75 22.07 -7.40
N ARG A 346 13.80 21.82 -8.17
CA ARG A 346 13.75 21.91 -9.65
C ARG A 346 13.09 20.71 -10.33
N ARG A 347 12.94 19.58 -9.64
CA ARG A 347 12.40 18.32 -10.20
C ARG A 347 10.95 18.06 -9.83
N VAL A 348 10.48 18.57 -8.70
CA VAL A 348 9.07 18.50 -8.25
C VAL A 348 8.17 19.28 -9.21
N LEU A 349 8.63 20.39 -9.75
CA LEU A 349 7.88 21.18 -10.75
C LEU A 349 7.63 20.45 -12.08
N ARG A 350 8.45 19.44 -12.44
CA ARG A 350 8.23 18.63 -13.66
C ARG A 350 7.33 17.42 -13.44
N SER A 351 7.32 16.80 -12.23
CA SER A 351 6.48 15.62 -11.95
C SER A 351 5.03 15.97 -11.58
N MET A 352 4.76 17.23 -11.24
CA MET A 352 3.40 17.72 -10.98
C MET A 352 2.51 17.79 -12.23
N ARG A 353 3.11 17.63 -13.42
CA ARG A 353 2.39 17.75 -14.69
C ARG A 353 1.62 16.50 -15.07
N ASP A 354 1.95 15.30 -14.53
CA ASP A 354 1.54 14.02 -15.10
C ASP A 354 0.91 13.02 -14.12
N GLY A 355 0.51 13.40 -12.89
CA GLY A 355 0.20 12.41 -11.87
C GLY A 355 -1.18 12.47 -11.23
N VAL A 356 -2.20 11.93 -11.91
CA VAL A 356 -3.42 11.46 -11.25
C VAL A 356 -3.32 9.94 -11.10
N VAL A 357 -3.01 9.45 -9.90
CA VAL A 357 -3.15 8.03 -9.56
C VAL A 357 -4.63 7.78 -9.24
N GLY A 358 -5.32 7.13 -10.16
CA GLY A 358 -6.74 6.83 -10.04
C GLY A 358 -7.01 5.79 -8.95
N PHE A 359 -8.01 6.06 -8.11
CA PHE A 359 -8.63 5.10 -7.19
C PHE A 359 -9.53 4.13 -7.95
N GLY A 360 -8.95 3.21 -8.69
CA GLY A 360 -9.71 2.23 -9.49
C GLY A 360 -10.65 1.34 -8.66
N TRP A 361 -10.36 1.16 -7.37
CA TRP A 361 -11.18 0.35 -6.48
C TRP A 361 -12.43 1.09 -5.96
N LEU A 362 -12.33 2.38 -5.65
CA LEU A 362 -13.48 3.21 -5.26
C LEU A 362 -14.50 3.33 -6.38
N SER A 363 -14.02 3.45 -7.63
CA SER A 363 -14.90 3.48 -8.80
C SER A 363 -15.62 2.16 -9.03
N LYS A 364 -15.05 1.03 -8.57
CA LYS A 364 -15.69 -0.29 -8.68
C LYS A 364 -16.78 -0.47 -7.61
N LEU A 365 -16.50 -0.04 -6.37
CA LEU A 365 -17.45 -0.11 -5.26
C LEU A 365 -18.73 0.72 -5.51
N LEU A 366 -18.59 1.85 -6.21
CA LEU A 366 -19.71 2.75 -6.53
C LEU A 366 -20.45 2.39 -7.83
N ARG A 367 -19.97 1.42 -8.62
CA ARG A 367 -20.64 0.96 -9.86
C ARG A 367 -21.57 -0.22 -9.68
N GLU A 368 -21.45 -0.94 -8.57
CA GLU A 368 -22.19 -2.19 -8.31
C GLU A 368 -23.38 -1.99 -7.34
N ARG A 369 -23.77 -0.73 -7.09
CA ARG A 369 -24.99 -0.37 -6.34
C ARG A 369 -25.90 0.52 -7.21
#